data_bd22420fe76b68f33d49cf71c9804d10
#
_entry.id   bd22420fe76b68f33d49cf71c9804d10
#
_cell.length_a   1.000
_cell.length_b   1.000
_cell.length_c   1.000
_cell.angle_alpha   90.00
_cell.angle_beta   90.00
_cell.angle_gamma   90.00
#
_symmetry.space_group_name_H-M   'P 1'
#
loop_
_entity.id
_entity.type
_entity.pdbx_description
1 polymer ?
#
loop_
_entity_poly.entity_id
_entity_poly.type
_entity_poly.pdbx_seq_one_letter_code
_entity_poly.pdbx_strand_id
1 'polypeptide(L)'
;MENMTFFGKRVVFLGAHPDDIELGCGALLARIAPATEVRCVTFSDNQKNPLLTNLIEEHYASMAILDIPREKVTLLDFETRRFPNARQEILEAMLKIQREFEPDIVFVHTKADVHQDHNTMTQ
;
A
#
# COMPACT_ATOMS: atom_id res chain seq x y z
N MET A 1 6.98 21.27 11.55
CA MET A 1 8.26 20.68 11.97
C MET A 1 8.33 19.18 11.68
N GLU A 2 7.34 18.39 12.12
CA GLU A 2 7.39 16.93 11.96
C GLU A 2 7.36 16.48 10.51
N ASN A 3 6.78 17.29 9.61
CA ASN A 3 6.74 16.94 8.19
C ASN A 3 8.03 17.24 7.44
N MET A 4 8.98 17.93 8.07
CA MET A 4 10.22 18.31 7.37
C MET A 4 11.05 17.10 6.93
N THR A 5 11.02 16.02 7.71
CA THR A 5 11.74 14.79 7.37
C THR A 5 11.28 14.21 6.01
N PHE A 6 10.01 14.42 5.66
CA PHE A 6 9.42 13.90 4.45
C PHE A 6 9.31 14.93 3.34
N PHE A 7 9.55 16.21 3.64
CA PHE A 7 9.38 17.28 2.68
C PHE A 7 10.26 17.06 1.44
N GLY A 8 9.64 17.15 0.27
CA GLY A 8 10.34 16.93 -1.00
C GLY A 8 10.73 15.49 -1.27
N LYS A 9 10.38 14.56 -0.38
CA LYS A 9 10.66 13.15 -0.55
C LYS A 9 9.55 12.46 -1.33
N ARG A 10 9.91 11.34 -1.94
CA ARG A 10 8.98 10.44 -2.63
C ARG A 10 8.76 9.26 -1.72
N VAL A 11 7.53 9.09 -1.26
CA VAL A 11 7.18 8.10 -0.23
C VAL A 11 6.15 7.13 -0.79
N VAL A 12 6.42 5.83 -0.67
CA VAL A 12 5.45 4.80 -1.05
C VAL A 12 5.04 3.98 0.16
N PHE A 13 3.74 3.73 0.26
CA PHE A 13 3.15 2.88 1.28
C PHE A 13 2.67 1.60 0.62
N LEU A 14 3.17 0.46 1.08
CA LEU A 14 2.82 -0.85 0.54
C LEU A 14 1.99 -1.61 1.56
N GLY A 15 0.82 -2.08 1.15
CA GLY A 15 -0.05 -2.90 1.98
C GLY A 15 -0.46 -4.18 1.25
N ALA A 16 -0.63 -5.27 1.99
CA ALA A 16 -1.04 -6.52 1.39
C ALA A 16 -2.52 -6.50 1.00
N HIS A 17 -3.37 -5.98 1.86
CA HIS A 17 -4.82 -6.00 1.70
C HIS A 17 -5.42 -4.61 1.87
N PRO A 18 -6.66 -4.39 1.36
CA PRO A 18 -7.37 -3.16 1.69
C PRO A 18 -7.47 -3.01 3.20
N ASP A 19 -7.32 -1.79 3.71
CA ASP A 19 -7.26 -1.35 5.10
C ASP A 19 -5.89 -1.41 5.77
N ASP A 20 -4.95 -2.22 5.30
CA ASP A 20 -3.64 -2.36 5.96
C ASP A 20 -2.89 -1.03 6.07
N ILE A 21 -2.85 -0.25 4.99
CA ILE A 21 -2.17 1.05 5.00
C ILE A 21 -2.89 2.02 5.93
N GLU A 22 -4.20 2.09 5.83
CA GLU A 22 -5.01 3.02 6.63
C GLU A 22 -4.88 2.72 8.12
N LEU A 23 -4.94 1.44 8.50
CA LEU A 23 -4.84 1.05 9.90
C LEU A 23 -3.42 1.23 10.46
N GLY A 24 -2.42 0.91 9.65
CA GLY A 24 -1.03 0.98 10.10
C GLY A 24 -0.42 2.38 10.03
N CYS A 25 -0.78 3.17 9.02
CA CYS A 25 -0.13 4.43 8.71
C CYS A 25 -1.09 5.58 8.43
N GLY A 26 -2.39 5.42 8.69
CA GLY A 26 -3.38 6.43 8.32
C GLY A 26 -3.09 7.81 8.87
N ALA A 27 -2.74 7.92 10.15
CA ALA A 27 -2.44 9.19 10.77
C ALA A 27 -1.20 9.86 10.16
N LEU A 28 -0.13 9.10 9.94
CA LEU A 28 1.08 9.60 9.29
C LEU A 28 0.77 10.05 7.87
N LEU A 29 0.06 9.21 7.13
CA LEU A 29 -0.28 9.48 5.74
C LEU A 29 -1.08 10.78 5.59
N ALA A 30 -2.10 10.96 6.42
CA ALA A 30 -2.90 12.19 6.42
C ALA A 30 -2.06 13.42 6.72
N ARG A 31 -1.06 13.27 7.59
CA ARG A 31 -0.19 14.39 7.98
C ARG A 31 0.79 14.80 6.88
N ILE A 32 1.39 13.83 6.20
CA ILE A 32 2.45 14.12 5.21
C ILE A 32 1.93 14.32 3.78
N ALA A 33 0.74 13.82 3.47
CA ALA A 33 0.22 13.83 2.09
C ALA A 33 0.22 15.23 1.45
N PRO A 34 -0.16 16.31 2.15
CA PRO A 34 -0.18 17.65 1.52
C PRO A 34 1.18 18.19 1.11
N ALA A 35 2.27 17.71 1.74
CA ALA A 35 3.61 18.27 1.55
C ALA A 35 4.60 17.27 0.93
N THR A 36 4.12 16.10 0.48
CA THR A 36 4.99 14.99 0.10
C THR A 36 4.43 14.31 -1.14
N GLU A 37 5.31 13.83 -2.01
CA GLU A 37 4.89 13.01 -3.14
C GLU A 37 4.64 11.59 -2.65
N VAL A 38 3.36 11.20 -2.57
CA VAL A 38 2.94 9.93 -1.97
C VAL A 38 2.33 9.02 -3.01
N ARG A 39 2.62 7.72 -2.90
CA ARG A 39 1.90 6.67 -3.61
C ARG A 39 1.50 5.58 -2.62
N CYS A 40 0.32 5.03 -2.79
CA CYS A 40 -0.17 3.90 -1.99
C CYS A 40 -0.45 2.72 -2.90
N VAL A 41 0.14 1.58 -2.59
CA VAL A 41 -0.04 0.36 -3.39
C VAL A 41 -0.55 -0.74 -2.48
N THR A 42 -1.75 -1.22 -2.76
CA THR A 42 -2.34 -2.37 -2.06
C THR A 42 -2.33 -3.56 -3.00
N PHE A 43 -1.76 -4.66 -2.55
CA PHE A 43 -1.40 -5.77 -3.44
C PHE A 43 -2.55 -6.74 -3.72
N SER A 44 -3.59 -6.76 -2.89
CA SER A 44 -4.79 -7.56 -3.13
C SER A 44 -6.03 -6.69 -3.11
N ASP A 45 -6.93 -6.92 -4.05
CA ASP A 45 -8.23 -6.25 -4.08
C ASP A 45 -9.35 -7.10 -3.46
N ASN A 46 -9.02 -8.29 -2.94
CA ASN A 46 -9.95 -9.22 -2.31
C ASN A 46 -11.15 -9.62 -3.21
N GLN A 47 -10.99 -9.55 -4.53
CA GLN A 47 -12.10 -9.80 -5.45
C GLN A 47 -12.64 -11.22 -5.41
N LYS A 48 -11.86 -12.16 -4.87
CA LYS A 48 -12.31 -13.55 -4.79
C LYS A 48 -13.17 -13.85 -3.56
N ASN A 49 -13.38 -12.86 -2.70
CA ASN A 49 -14.28 -13.01 -1.56
C ASN A 49 -15.69 -12.54 -1.97
N PRO A 50 -16.67 -13.47 -2.11
CA PRO A 50 -18.00 -13.11 -2.58
C PRO A 50 -18.80 -12.26 -1.58
N LEU A 51 -18.32 -12.12 -0.34
CA LEU A 51 -18.97 -11.30 0.68
C LEU A 51 -18.56 -9.82 0.59
N LEU A 52 -17.53 -9.50 -0.19
CA LEU A 52 -16.94 -8.16 -0.25
C LEU A 52 -17.14 -7.57 -1.66
N THR A 53 -18.39 -7.22 -2.00
CA THR A 53 -18.76 -6.83 -3.35
C THR A 53 -18.34 -5.41 -3.74
N ASN A 54 -18.15 -4.50 -2.76
CA ASN A 54 -17.82 -3.10 -3.03
C ASN A 54 -16.46 -2.69 -2.48
N LEU A 55 -15.60 -3.63 -2.17
CA LEU A 55 -14.36 -3.34 -1.47
C LEU A 55 -13.42 -2.44 -2.25
N ILE A 56 -13.38 -2.56 -3.57
CA ILE A 56 -12.54 -1.71 -4.42
C ILE A 56 -12.93 -0.24 -4.25
N GLU A 57 -14.21 0.08 -4.39
CA GLU A 57 -14.68 1.45 -4.26
C GLU A 57 -14.55 1.96 -2.82
N GLU A 58 -14.77 1.10 -1.84
CA GLU A 58 -14.57 1.44 -0.44
C GLU A 58 -13.10 1.77 -0.15
N HIS A 59 -12.17 1.05 -0.78
CA HIS A 59 -10.75 1.32 -0.62
C HIS A 59 -10.38 2.71 -1.14
N TYR A 60 -10.82 3.05 -2.34
CA TYR A 60 -10.57 4.38 -2.90
C TYR A 60 -11.23 5.48 -2.06
N ALA A 61 -12.43 5.25 -1.54
CA ALA A 61 -13.13 6.20 -0.68
C ALA A 61 -12.36 6.41 0.64
N SER A 62 -11.85 5.34 1.23
CA SER A 62 -11.04 5.39 2.44
C SER A 62 -9.79 6.24 2.22
N MET A 63 -9.09 6.02 1.11
CA MET A 63 -7.90 6.80 0.78
C MET A 63 -8.22 8.27 0.53
N ALA A 64 -9.36 8.57 -0.08
CA ALA A 64 -9.78 9.94 -0.34
C ALA A 64 -9.98 10.73 0.98
N ILE A 65 -10.47 10.07 2.03
CA ILE A 65 -10.60 10.68 3.35
C ILE A 65 -9.24 11.12 3.91
N LEU A 66 -8.17 10.42 3.53
CA LEU A 66 -6.80 10.74 3.94
C LEU A 66 -6.11 11.71 2.96
N ASP A 67 -6.88 12.34 2.06
CA ASP A 67 -6.37 13.24 1.01
C ASP A 67 -5.48 12.53 -0.02
N ILE A 68 -5.69 11.26 -0.24
CA ILE A 68 -4.99 10.51 -1.28
C ILE A 68 -5.94 10.27 -2.44
N PRO A 69 -5.79 11.03 -3.54
CA PRO A 69 -6.68 10.87 -4.69
C PRO A 69 -6.43 9.56 -5.44
N ARG A 70 -7.40 9.16 -6.24
CA ARG A 70 -7.40 7.86 -6.93
C ARG A 70 -6.14 7.64 -7.77
N GLU A 71 -5.62 8.67 -8.42
CA GLU A 71 -4.43 8.56 -9.27
C GLU A 71 -3.15 8.25 -8.49
N LYS A 72 -3.17 8.41 -7.17
CA LYS A 72 -2.04 8.08 -6.30
C LYS A 72 -2.21 6.71 -5.61
N VAL A 73 -3.28 6.00 -5.91
CA VAL A 73 -3.59 4.70 -5.33
C VAL A 73 -3.53 3.64 -6.43
N THR A 74 -2.75 2.61 -6.19
CA THR A 74 -2.70 1.44 -7.08
C THR A 74 -3.23 0.23 -6.31
N LEU A 75 -4.18 -0.46 -6.91
CA LEU A 75 -4.78 -1.65 -6.32
C LEU A 75 -4.49 -2.83 -7.26
N LEU A 76 -3.67 -3.75 -6.79
CA LEU A 76 -3.30 -4.95 -7.54
C LEU A 76 -4.28 -6.08 -7.20
N ASP A 77 -4.13 -7.20 -7.89
CA ASP A 77 -5.10 -8.29 -7.82
C ASP A 77 -4.51 -9.62 -7.35
N PHE A 78 -3.44 -9.60 -6.58
CA PHE A 78 -2.91 -10.82 -5.98
C PHE A 78 -3.95 -11.44 -5.06
N GLU A 79 -4.02 -12.77 -5.06
CA GLU A 79 -5.05 -13.47 -4.30
C GLU A 79 -4.71 -13.48 -2.82
N THR A 80 -5.67 -13.00 -2.01
CA THR A 80 -5.56 -13.01 -0.54
C THR A 80 -5.28 -14.43 -0.05
N ARG A 81 -4.37 -14.54 0.91
CA ARG A 81 -3.90 -15.81 1.51
C ARG A 81 -3.04 -16.66 0.58
N ARG A 82 -2.73 -16.17 -0.61
CA ARG A 82 -1.93 -16.90 -1.60
C ARG A 82 -0.65 -16.18 -1.99
N PHE A 83 -0.28 -15.13 -1.26
CA PHE A 83 0.94 -14.37 -1.57
C PHE A 83 2.19 -15.25 -1.61
N PRO A 84 2.37 -16.24 -0.72
CA PRO A 84 3.54 -17.11 -0.81
C PRO A 84 3.68 -17.82 -2.16
N ASN A 85 2.54 -18.14 -2.80
CA ASN A 85 2.53 -18.80 -4.11
C ASN A 85 2.87 -17.82 -5.25
N ALA A 86 2.80 -16.52 -5.00
CA ALA A 86 3.05 -15.47 -6.00
C ALA A 86 4.28 -14.63 -5.64
N ARG A 87 5.18 -15.14 -4.84
CA ARG A 87 6.31 -14.37 -4.31
C ARG A 87 7.13 -13.70 -5.40
N GLN A 88 7.42 -14.40 -6.49
CA GLN A 88 8.21 -13.84 -7.59
C GLN A 88 7.47 -12.69 -8.28
N GLU A 89 6.18 -12.86 -8.55
CA GLU A 89 5.37 -11.84 -9.21
C GLU A 89 5.20 -10.61 -8.31
N ILE A 90 5.11 -10.81 -6.99
CA ILE A 90 5.06 -9.72 -6.02
C ILE A 90 6.38 -8.96 -6.02
N LEU A 91 7.51 -9.65 -6.04
CA LEU A 91 8.81 -9.00 -6.15
C LEU A 91 8.91 -8.16 -7.43
N GLU A 92 8.45 -8.71 -8.54
CA GLU A 92 8.49 -7.99 -9.81
C GLU A 92 7.58 -6.75 -9.79
N ALA A 93 6.42 -6.83 -9.13
CA ALA A 93 5.57 -5.66 -8.94
C ALA A 93 6.28 -4.58 -8.12
N MET A 94 7.01 -4.97 -7.08
CA MET A 94 7.80 -4.02 -6.29
C MET A 94 8.92 -3.39 -7.10
N LEU A 95 9.60 -4.16 -7.92
CA LEU A 95 10.65 -3.64 -8.79
C LEU A 95 10.09 -2.64 -9.82
N LYS A 96 8.88 -2.90 -10.30
CA LYS A 96 8.20 -1.96 -11.20
C LYS A 96 7.91 -0.64 -10.50
N ILE A 97 7.42 -0.71 -9.26
CA ILE A 97 7.17 0.49 -8.45
C ILE A 97 8.47 1.26 -8.26
N GLN A 98 9.56 0.58 -7.96
CA GLN A 98 10.87 1.22 -7.81
C GLN A 98 11.29 1.95 -9.07
N ARG A 99 11.16 1.31 -10.22
CA ARG A 99 11.56 1.91 -11.50
C ARG A 99 10.70 3.10 -11.90
N GLU A 100 9.40 3.01 -11.66
CA GLU A 100 8.46 4.04 -12.12
C GLU A 100 8.34 5.22 -11.16
N PHE A 101 8.41 4.96 -9.86
CA PHE A 101 8.23 6.02 -8.86
C PHE A 101 9.54 6.47 -8.22
N GLU A 102 10.55 5.62 -8.14
CA GLU A 102 11.84 5.91 -7.51
C GLU A 102 11.66 6.46 -6.09
N PRO A 103 11.03 5.69 -5.17
CA PRO A 103 10.78 6.20 -3.82
C PRO A 103 12.06 6.40 -3.02
N ASP A 104 12.06 7.44 -2.18
CA ASP A 104 13.11 7.67 -1.20
C ASP A 104 12.83 6.86 0.08
N ILE A 105 11.55 6.67 0.41
CA ILE A 105 11.13 6.02 1.65
C ILE A 105 10.00 5.04 1.30
N VAL A 106 10.10 3.84 1.88
CA VAL A 106 9.10 2.78 1.71
C VAL A 106 8.58 2.37 3.08
N PHE A 107 7.26 2.42 3.25
CA PHE A 107 6.59 1.82 4.41
C PHE A 107 5.97 0.50 4.00
N VAL A 108 6.25 -0.55 4.75
CA VAL A 108 5.78 -1.90 4.48
C VAL A 108 5.54 -2.61 5.82
N HIS A 109 4.95 -3.79 5.80
CA HIS A 109 4.69 -4.56 7.01
C HIS A 109 5.96 -4.89 7.78
N THR A 110 5.84 -5.05 9.10
CA THR A 110 6.96 -5.50 9.93
C THR A 110 7.29 -6.97 9.65
N LYS A 111 8.58 -7.30 9.73
CA LYS A 111 9.02 -8.70 9.61
C LYS A 111 8.53 -9.58 10.78
N ALA A 112 8.11 -8.96 11.87
CA ALA A 112 7.58 -9.68 13.04
C ALA A 112 6.11 -10.06 12.88
N ASP A 113 5.46 -9.67 11.78
CA ASP A 113 4.06 -10.01 11.52
C ASP A 113 3.90 -11.51 11.31
N VAL A 114 2.76 -12.06 11.75
CA VAL A 114 2.48 -13.49 11.62
C VAL A 114 1.63 -13.82 10.38
N HIS A 115 1.08 -12.82 9.69
CA HIS A 115 0.27 -13.06 8.51
C HIS A 115 1.17 -13.43 7.32
N GLN A 116 0.90 -14.55 6.68
CA GLN A 116 1.76 -15.05 5.61
C GLN A 116 1.86 -14.10 4.40
N ASP A 117 0.77 -13.41 4.06
CA ASP A 117 0.81 -12.44 2.95
C ASP A 117 1.70 -11.26 3.30
N HIS A 118 1.59 -10.74 4.54
CA HIS A 118 2.44 -9.64 5.01
C HIS A 118 3.90 -10.05 4.99
N ASN A 119 4.21 -11.25 5.46
CA ASN A 119 5.58 -11.76 5.48
C ASN A 119 6.16 -11.92 4.08
N THR A 120 5.35 -12.34 3.13
CA THR A 120 5.80 -12.47 1.74
C THR A 120 6.26 -11.13 1.19
N MET A 121 5.57 -10.05 1.55
CA MET A 121 5.92 -8.70 1.07
C MET A 121 7.25 -8.19 1.66
N THR A 122 7.69 -8.72 2.79
CA THR A 122 8.92 -8.26 3.46
C THR A 122 10.12 -9.18 3.26
N GLN A 123 9.94 -10.28 2.58
CA GLN A 123 11.06 -11.22 2.29
C GLN A 123 11.98 -10.68 1.17
#